data_020e17209a52fd92d8f3a5b8b364721d
#
_entry.id   020e17209a52fd92d8f3a5b8b364721d
#
_cell.length_a   1.000
_cell.length_b   1.000
_cell.length_c   1.000
_cell.angle_alpha   90.00
_cell.angle_beta   90.00
_cell.angle_gamma   90.00
#
_symmetry.space_group_name_H-M   'P 1'
#
loop_
_entity.id
_entity.type
_entity.pdbx_description
1 polymer ?
#
loop_
_entity_poly.entity_id
_entity_poly.type
_entity_poly.pdbx_seq_one_letter_code
_entity_poly.pdbx_strand_id
1 'polypeptide(L)'
;APKAEFRSCASTTTTPPPISTAPGSGGTRPHIYPGGLVTHTALNVASCKALYDNYADMFGLKLDRDVVLASQLLHDLHTPWVFQWQADGTCRKEEPLAATGEHHVLSIAESLRRGLSPELCVAQACAHDHPGAAASEQLVVGWLKAAAVINGKDPFKAGLVGKDGKTLPMPRRMEGFVTHLADHDWVLSVPAAQWTV
;
A
#
# COMPACT_ATOMS: atom_id res chain seq x y z
N ALA A 1 21.01 -2.33 -3.59
CA ALA A 1 20.40 -1.01 -3.57
C ALA A 1 19.45 -0.88 -4.76
N PRO A 2 18.24 -0.33 -4.61
CA PRO A 2 17.38 -0.08 -5.76
C PRO A 2 18.16 0.81 -6.72
N LYS A 3 18.12 0.48 -8.01
CA LYS A 3 18.72 1.31 -9.02
C LYS A 3 18.06 2.69 -8.97
N ALA A 4 18.86 3.74 -9.10
CA ALA A 4 18.41 5.15 -9.05
C ALA A 4 17.28 5.51 -10.04
N GLU A 5 16.98 4.60 -10.95
CA GLU A 5 15.97 4.74 -11.98
C GLU A 5 14.52 4.60 -11.47
N PHE A 6 14.33 3.99 -10.30
CA PHE A 6 12.99 3.86 -9.72
C PHE A 6 12.70 5.06 -8.82
N ARG A 7 12.40 6.18 -9.44
CA ARG A 7 11.94 7.39 -8.75
C ARG A 7 10.45 7.58 -9.02
N SER A 8 9.80 8.25 -8.08
CA SER A 8 8.43 8.71 -8.28
C SER A 8 8.32 9.48 -9.61
N CYS A 9 7.28 9.20 -10.38
CA CYS A 9 6.94 9.95 -11.58
C CYS A 9 6.72 11.44 -11.29
N ALA A 10 6.39 11.76 -10.06
CA ALA A 10 6.15 13.11 -9.57
C ALA A 10 7.46 13.90 -9.35
N SER A 11 8.55 13.42 -9.90
CA SER A 11 9.74 14.25 -10.13
C SER A 11 10.39 14.92 -8.93
N THR A 12 10.48 14.26 -7.80
CA THR A 12 11.44 14.78 -6.84
C THR A 12 12.83 14.28 -7.20
N THR A 13 13.75 15.20 -7.41
CA THR A 13 15.18 14.91 -7.60
C THR A 13 15.90 14.78 -6.27
N THR A 14 15.23 15.05 -5.17
CA THR A 14 15.78 15.02 -3.83
C THR A 14 15.89 13.59 -3.31
N THR A 15 16.91 13.34 -2.50
CA THR A 15 17.06 12.08 -1.78
C THR A 15 15.91 11.93 -0.79
N PRO A 16 15.24 10.78 -0.74
CA PRO A 16 14.16 10.57 0.24
C PRO A 16 14.71 10.66 1.66
N PRO A 17 13.90 11.15 2.61
CA PRO A 17 14.28 11.11 4.01
C PRO A 17 14.47 9.65 4.48
N PRO A 18 15.31 9.42 5.49
CA PRO A 18 15.35 8.11 6.13
C PRO A 18 13.95 7.68 6.59
N ILE A 19 13.66 6.39 6.54
CA ILE A 19 12.36 5.84 6.97
C ILE A 19 12.02 6.29 8.40
N SER A 20 13.02 6.38 9.27
CA SER A 20 12.85 6.82 10.66
C SER A 20 12.38 8.27 10.82
N THR A 21 12.48 9.08 9.79
CA THR A 21 12.04 10.48 9.78
C THR A 21 11.03 10.78 8.68
N ALA A 22 10.68 9.79 7.87
CA ALA A 22 9.71 9.96 6.81
C ALA A 22 8.30 10.20 7.38
N PRO A 23 7.53 11.13 6.78
CA PRO A 23 6.12 11.27 7.11
C PRO A 23 5.33 10.06 6.61
N GLY A 24 4.24 9.71 7.27
CA GLY A 24 3.37 8.61 6.85
C GLY A 24 2.33 9.02 5.81
N SER A 25 2.19 10.32 5.55
CA SER A 25 1.25 10.84 4.55
C SER A 25 1.60 12.29 4.21
N GLY A 26 0.83 12.92 3.31
CA GLY A 26 1.03 14.31 2.91
C GLY A 26 -0.23 15.17 3.01
N GLY A 27 -0.06 16.47 2.88
CA GLY A 27 -1.15 17.44 2.92
C GLY A 27 -1.66 17.69 4.35
N THR A 28 -2.91 17.35 4.63
CA THR A 28 -3.58 17.52 5.94
C THR A 28 -4.00 16.19 6.57
N ARG A 29 -3.43 15.09 6.09
CA ARG A 29 -3.77 13.73 6.52
C ARG A 29 -3.03 13.36 7.81
N PRO A 30 -3.42 12.27 8.51
CA PRO A 30 -2.75 11.80 9.71
C PRO A 30 -1.31 11.35 9.42
N HIS A 31 -0.53 11.23 10.50
CA HIS A 31 0.87 10.79 10.46
C HIS A 31 1.85 11.73 9.73
N ILE A 32 1.50 13.04 9.56
CA ILE A 32 2.39 14.06 9.01
C ILE A 32 3.27 14.59 10.14
N TYR A 33 4.22 13.78 10.56
CA TYR A 33 5.27 14.13 11.52
C TYR A 33 6.51 13.26 11.26
N PRO A 34 7.70 13.69 11.69
CA PRO A 34 8.91 12.87 11.54
C PRO A 34 8.75 11.50 12.21
N GLY A 35 8.91 10.42 11.43
CA GLY A 35 8.68 9.05 11.89
C GLY A 35 7.23 8.57 11.77
N GLY A 36 6.35 9.37 11.20
CA GLY A 36 4.94 9.00 11.00
C GLY A 36 4.77 7.73 10.18
N LEU A 37 5.61 7.51 9.16
CA LEU A 37 5.60 6.26 8.38
C LEU A 37 5.90 5.04 9.25
N VAL A 38 6.88 5.13 10.13
CA VAL A 38 7.24 4.02 11.03
C VAL A 38 6.09 3.72 11.99
N THR A 39 5.49 4.76 12.56
CA THR A 39 4.36 4.61 13.49
C THR A 39 3.16 3.98 12.79
N HIS A 40 2.78 4.50 11.62
CA HIS A 40 1.69 3.96 10.80
C HIS A 40 1.93 2.49 10.44
N THR A 41 3.08 2.19 9.87
CA THR A 41 3.42 0.82 9.46
C THR A 41 3.47 -0.14 10.65
N ALA A 42 4.04 0.26 11.78
CA ALA A 42 4.13 -0.58 12.98
C ALA A 42 2.74 -0.90 13.56
N LEU A 43 1.87 0.11 13.66
CA LEU A 43 0.48 -0.08 14.10
C LEU A 43 -0.26 -1.02 13.17
N ASN A 44 -0.18 -0.78 11.86
CA ASN A 44 -0.87 -1.58 10.86
C ASN A 44 -0.40 -3.03 10.84
N VAL A 45 0.90 -3.29 10.98
CA VAL A 45 1.41 -4.67 11.07
C VAL A 45 0.93 -5.37 12.35
N ALA A 46 0.86 -4.66 13.48
CA ALA A 46 0.33 -5.21 14.73
C ALA A 46 -1.17 -5.53 14.61
N SER A 47 -1.97 -4.62 14.05
CA SER A 47 -3.40 -4.81 13.77
C SER A 47 -3.62 -5.95 12.78
N CYS A 48 -2.84 -6.00 11.70
CA CYS A 48 -2.89 -7.04 10.69
C CYS A 48 -2.63 -8.44 11.27
N LYS A 49 -1.64 -8.54 12.17
CA LYS A 49 -1.36 -9.79 12.89
C LYS A 49 -2.54 -10.24 13.75
N ALA A 50 -3.13 -9.33 14.52
CA ALA A 50 -4.29 -9.64 15.35
C ALA A 50 -5.51 -10.05 14.52
N LEU A 51 -5.76 -9.37 13.41
CA LEU A 51 -6.82 -9.73 12.46
C LEU A 51 -6.56 -11.11 11.86
N TYR A 52 -5.33 -11.40 11.42
CA TYR A 52 -4.97 -12.72 10.91
C TYR A 52 -5.28 -13.82 11.93
N ASP A 53 -4.81 -13.68 13.17
CA ASP A 53 -5.02 -14.66 14.23
C ASP A 53 -6.53 -14.85 14.47
N ASN A 54 -7.31 -13.76 14.57
CA ASN A 54 -8.77 -13.82 14.76
C ASN A 54 -9.49 -14.50 13.60
N TYR A 55 -9.16 -14.17 12.36
CA TYR A 55 -9.81 -14.80 11.20
C TYR A 55 -9.47 -16.28 11.07
N ALA A 56 -8.23 -16.66 11.39
CA ALA A 56 -7.83 -18.07 11.42
C ALA A 56 -8.57 -18.84 12.53
N ASP A 57 -8.61 -18.30 13.74
CA ASP A 57 -9.16 -18.99 14.92
C ASP A 57 -10.69 -19.02 14.93
N MET A 58 -11.34 -17.91 14.60
CA MET A 58 -12.80 -17.79 14.69
C MET A 58 -13.54 -18.33 13.48
N PHE A 59 -12.95 -18.22 12.29
CA PHE A 59 -13.59 -18.61 11.03
C PHE A 59 -12.90 -19.78 10.33
N GLY A 60 -11.79 -20.26 10.85
CA GLY A 60 -11.03 -21.36 10.27
C GLY A 60 -10.43 -21.03 8.89
N LEU A 61 -10.21 -19.75 8.59
CA LEU A 61 -9.64 -19.33 7.32
C LEU A 61 -8.17 -19.73 7.22
N LYS A 62 -7.81 -20.31 6.09
CA LYS A 62 -6.41 -20.65 5.78
C LYS A 62 -5.80 -19.49 4.98
N LEU A 63 -5.19 -18.58 5.69
CA LEU A 63 -4.51 -17.42 5.12
C LEU A 63 -3.00 -17.67 5.10
N ASP A 64 -2.33 -17.13 4.08
CA ASP A 64 -0.89 -17.08 4.05
C ASP A 64 -0.40 -15.93 4.93
N ARG A 65 0.15 -16.29 6.11
CA ARG A 65 0.60 -15.33 7.11
C ARG A 65 1.70 -14.42 6.59
N ASP A 66 2.61 -14.95 5.79
CA ASP A 66 3.74 -14.17 5.28
C ASP A 66 3.26 -13.16 4.23
N VAL A 67 2.29 -13.53 3.38
CA VAL A 67 1.64 -12.61 2.45
C VAL A 67 0.92 -11.50 3.20
N VAL A 68 0.13 -11.82 4.24
CA VAL A 68 -0.61 -10.84 5.05
C VAL A 68 0.35 -9.83 5.69
N LEU A 69 1.38 -10.30 6.38
CA LEU A 69 2.30 -9.41 7.10
C LEU A 69 3.22 -8.63 6.15
N ALA A 70 3.74 -9.27 5.11
CA ALA A 70 4.63 -8.59 4.17
C ALA A 70 3.89 -7.57 3.29
N SER A 71 2.66 -7.85 2.86
CA SER A 71 1.87 -6.87 2.11
C SER A 71 1.58 -5.62 2.94
N GLN A 72 1.26 -5.80 4.22
CA GLN A 72 1.04 -4.69 5.15
C GLN A 72 2.32 -3.91 5.43
N LEU A 73 3.45 -4.59 5.60
CA LEU A 73 4.75 -3.94 5.82
C LEU A 73 5.18 -3.08 4.63
N LEU A 74 4.82 -3.49 3.41
CA LEU A 74 5.30 -2.91 2.16
C LEU A 74 4.28 -2.01 1.46
N HIS A 75 3.03 -1.87 1.97
CA HIS A 75 2.00 -1.13 1.25
C HIS A 75 2.43 0.31 0.96
N ASP A 76 3.08 0.95 1.90
CA ASP A 76 3.57 2.32 1.83
C ASP A 76 5.09 2.44 1.55
N LEU A 77 5.68 1.41 0.94
CA LEU A 77 7.12 1.35 0.67
C LEU A 77 7.66 2.61 -0.04
N HIS A 78 6.87 3.22 -0.92
CA HIS A 78 7.29 4.37 -1.73
C HIS A 78 7.00 5.74 -1.08
N THR A 79 6.33 5.77 0.05
CA THR A 79 5.98 6.97 0.80
C THR A 79 7.16 7.93 1.00
N PRO A 80 8.39 7.49 1.36
CA PRO A 80 9.52 8.40 1.54
C PRO A 80 9.96 9.16 0.27
N TRP A 81 9.66 8.62 -0.92
CA TRP A 81 9.95 9.30 -2.19
C TRP A 81 8.86 10.27 -2.61
N VAL A 82 7.64 10.02 -2.17
CA VAL A 82 6.45 10.80 -2.54
C VAL A 82 6.23 11.94 -1.54
N PHE A 83 6.15 11.63 -0.27
CA PHE A 83 5.93 12.61 0.78
C PHE A 83 7.26 13.09 1.35
N GLN A 84 7.65 14.29 0.98
CA GLN A 84 8.93 14.88 1.39
C GLN A 84 8.73 16.17 2.16
N TRP A 85 9.57 16.39 3.15
CA TRP A 85 9.60 17.63 3.89
C TRP A 85 10.07 18.78 2.99
N GLN A 86 9.36 19.89 3.05
CA GLN A 86 9.70 21.14 2.38
C GLN A 86 10.45 22.06 3.35
N ALA A 87 11.09 23.08 2.81
CA ALA A 87 11.89 24.02 3.59
C ALA A 87 11.09 24.80 4.64
N ASP A 88 9.80 24.98 4.42
CA ASP A 88 8.86 25.64 5.34
C ASP A 88 8.30 24.70 6.42
N GLY A 89 8.77 23.44 6.47
CA GLY A 89 8.30 22.43 7.41
C GLY A 89 7.01 21.73 7.02
N THR A 90 6.41 22.09 5.90
CA THR A 90 5.24 21.37 5.37
C THR A 90 5.66 20.07 4.67
N CYS A 91 4.71 19.20 4.42
CA CYS A 91 4.93 17.97 3.66
C CYS A 91 4.33 18.11 2.26
N ARG A 92 5.10 17.71 1.25
CA ARG A 92 4.63 17.65 -0.14
C ARG A 92 3.37 16.80 -0.25
N LYS A 93 2.42 17.25 -1.06
CA LYS A 93 1.27 16.42 -1.47
C LYS A 93 1.69 15.47 -2.58
N GLU A 94 1.04 14.32 -2.64
CA GLU A 94 1.22 13.38 -3.74
C GLU A 94 0.49 13.83 -5.01
N GLU A 95 0.95 13.32 -6.15
CA GLU A 95 0.30 13.50 -7.43
C GLU A 95 -0.62 12.31 -7.74
N PRO A 96 -1.70 12.51 -8.50
CA PRO A 96 -2.58 11.41 -8.87
C PRO A 96 -1.92 10.50 -9.92
N LEU A 97 -2.03 9.18 -9.71
CA LEU A 97 -1.60 8.16 -10.65
C LEU A 97 -2.62 7.01 -10.67
N ALA A 98 -3.15 6.70 -11.86
CA ALA A 98 -4.16 5.65 -12.04
C ALA A 98 -5.39 5.80 -11.11
N ALA A 99 -5.91 7.03 -10.99
CA ALA A 99 -7.06 7.40 -10.16
C ALA A 99 -6.86 7.18 -8.65
N THR A 100 -5.61 7.17 -8.18
CA THR A 100 -5.25 7.12 -6.76
C THR A 100 -4.02 7.96 -6.49
N GLY A 101 -3.50 7.97 -5.27
CA GLY A 101 -2.21 8.55 -4.95
C GLY A 101 -1.06 7.76 -5.57
N GLU A 102 -0.02 8.47 -6.03
CA GLU A 102 1.11 7.84 -6.72
C GLU A 102 1.85 6.82 -5.86
N HIS A 103 1.92 6.99 -4.52
CA HIS A 103 2.63 6.07 -3.65
C HIS A 103 2.03 4.66 -3.67
N HIS A 104 0.71 4.52 -3.84
CA HIS A 104 0.04 3.22 -3.96
C HIS A 104 0.61 2.41 -5.14
N VAL A 105 0.57 3.01 -6.33
CA VAL A 105 1.01 2.34 -7.57
C VAL A 105 2.52 2.12 -7.56
N LEU A 106 3.29 3.09 -7.09
CA LEU A 106 4.75 3.01 -7.07
C LEU A 106 5.26 1.98 -6.06
N SER A 107 4.60 1.81 -4.92
CA SER A 107 4.92 0.75 -3.95
C SER A 107 4.72 -0.64 -4.56
N ILE A 108 3.59 -0.86 -5.25
CA ILE A 108 3.33 -2.13 -5.96
C ILE A 108 4.36 -2.35 -7.07
N ALA A 109 4.67 -1.31 -7.85
CA ALA A 109 5.62 -1.41 -8.95
C ALA A 109 7.04 -1.76 -8.46
N GLU A 110 7.46 -1.22 -7.33
CA GLU A 110 8.75 -1.57 -6.71
C GLU A 110 8.77 -3.01 -6.23
N SER A 111 7.71 -3.48 -5.57
CA SER A 111 7.58 -4.87 -5.15
C SER A 111 7.66 -5.85 -6.33
N LEU A 112 6.94 -5.53 -7.41
CA LEU A 112 6.95 -6.31 -8.65
C LEU A 112 8.33 -6.32 -9.32
N ARG A 113 9.05 -5.19 -9.30
CA ARG A 113 10.40 -5.05 -9.83
C ARG A 113 11.41 -5.90 -9.06
N ARG A 114 11.24 -5.97 -7.74
CA ARG A 114 12.09 -6.79 -6.85
C ARG A 114 11.81 -8.29 -6.96
N GLY A 115 10.80 -8.68 -7.74
CA GLY A 115 10.44 -10.08 -7.95
C GLY A 115 9.66 -10.68 -6.78
N LEU A 116 8.96 -9.85 -6.00
CA LEU A 116 8.04 -10.36 -4.99
C LEU A 116 6.88 -11.08 -5.67
N SER A 117 6.25 -12.01 -4.96
CA SER A 117 5.22 -12.86 -5.54
C SER A 117 3.98 -12.07 -5.99
N PRO A 118 3.26 -12.54 -7.01
CA PRO A 118 2.03 -11.90 -7.45
C PRO A 118 0.99 -11.80 -6.33
N GLU A 119 0.89 -12.81 -5.50
CA GLU A 119 -0.03 -12.86 -4.36
C GLU A 119 0.25 -11.73 -3.37
N LEU A 120 1.53 -11.47 -3.09
CA LEU A 120 1.94 -10.37 -2.24
C LEU A 120 1.62 -9.02 -2.88
N CYS A 121 1.94 -8.83 -4.16
CA CYS A 121 1.65 -7.59 -4.88
C CYS A 121 0.14 -7.29 -4.94
N VAL A 122 -0.70 -8.32 -5.11
CA VAL A 122 -2.16 -8.18 -5.09
C VAL A 122 -2.65 -7.81 -3.70
N ALA A 123 -2.18 -8.49 -2.64
CA ALA A 123 -2.56 -8.18 -1.27
C ALA A 123 -2.11 -6.76 -0.87
N GLN A 124 -0.90 -6.35 -1.27
CA GLN A 124 -0.37 -4.99 -1.07
C GLN A 124 -1.24 -3.93 -1.75
N ALA A 125 -1.70 -4.19 -2.99
CA ALA A 125 -2.58 -3.27 -3.71
C ALA A 125 -3.94 -3.11 -3.02
N CYS A 126 -4.41 -4.13 -2.32
CA CYS A 126 -5.67 -4.09 -1.58
C CYS A 126 -5.62 -3.25 -0.30
N ALA A 127 -4.45 -2.85 0.20
CA ALA A 127 -4.34 -2.04 1.41
C ALA A 127 -5.23 -0.79 1.34
N HIS A 128 -5.17 -0.05 0.24
CA HIS A 128 -5.85 1.24 0.07
C HIS A 128 -7.28 1.13 -0.48
N ASP A 129 -7.69 -0.02 -1.00
CA ASP A 129 -9.09 -0.32 -1.34
C ASP A 129 -9.32 -1.83 -1.30
N HIS A 130 -10.52 -2.26 -0.94
CA HIS A 130 -10.79 -3.67 -0.71
C HIS A 130 -11.39 -4.36 -1.95
N PRO A 131 -11.18 -5.67 -2.11
CA PRO A 131 -11.73 -6.40 -3.25
C PRO A 131 -13.18 -6.86 -3.04
N GLY A 132 -13.84 -6.43 -1.98
CA GLY A 132 -15.18 -6.91 -1.59
C GLY A 132 -16.35 -6.32 -2.39
N ALA A 133 -16.11 -5.25 -3.16
CA ALA A 133 -17.10 -4.63 -4.05
C ALA A 133 -16.55 -4.51 -5.46
N ALA A 134 -17.39 -4.67 -6.46
CA ALA A 134 -16.95 -4.66 -7.87
C ALA A 134 -16.26 -3.34 -8.28
N ALA A 135 -16.75 -2.21 -7.79
CA ALA A 135 -16.15 -0.91 -8.08
C ALA A 135 -14.76 -0.77 -7.47
N SER A 136 -14.60 -1.17 -6.21
CA SER A 136 -13.32 -1.18 -5.50
C SER A 136 -12.32 -2.15 -6.14
N GLU A 137 -12.77 -3.35 -6.50
CA GLU A 137 -11.92 -4.30 -7.24
C GLU A 137 -11.38 -3.72 -8.53
N GLN A 138 -12.21 -2.97 -9.28
CA GLN A 138 -11.76 -2.34 -10.53
C GLN A 138 -10.68 -1.28 -10.30
N LEU A 139 -10.75 -0.53 -9.21
CA LEU A 139 -9.68 0.40 -8.84
C LEU A 139 -8.38 -0.34 -8.57
N VAL A 140 -8.40 -1.35 -7.71
CA VAL A 140 -7.23 -2.18 -7.39
C VAL A 140 -6.65 -2.82 -8.66
N VAL A 141 -7.48 -3.37 -9.53
CA VAL A 141 -7.05 -3.90 -10.84
C VAL A 141 -6.38 -2.82 -11.70
N GLY A 142 -6.89 -1.60 -11.68
CA GLY A 142 -6.30 -0.45 -12.36
C GLY A 142 -4.87 -0.16 -11.87
N TRP A 143 -4.67 -0.17 -10.56
CA TRP A 143 -3.36 0.07 -9.94
C TRP A 143 -2.36 -1.04 -10.26
N LEU A 144 -2.79 -2.30 -10.20
CA LEU A 144 -1.96 -3.45 -10.57
C LEU A 144 -1.53 -3.40 -12.05
N LYS A 145 -2.44 -3.00 -12.94
CA LYS A 145 -2.11 -2.78 -14.36
C LYS A 145 -1.08 -1.66 -14.54
N ALA A 146 -1.28 -0.52 -13.86
CA ALA A 146 -0.34 0.60 -13.93
C ALA A 146 1.05 0.18 -13.42
N ALA A 147 1.12 -0.54 -12.31
CA ALA A 147 2.37 -1.08 -11.78
C ALA A 147 3.07 -2.06 -12.75
N ALA A 148 2.29 -2.91 -13.42
CA ALA A 148 2.81 -3.82 -14.45
C ALA A 148 3.38 -3.05 -15.64
N VAL A 149 2.66 -2.03 -16.13
CA VAL A 149 3.11 -1.17 -17.25
C VAL A 149 4.41 -0.47 -16.93
N ILE A 150 4.54 0.11 -15.72
CA ILE A 150 5.79 0.75 -15.24
C ILE A 150 6.99 -0.23 -15.32
N ASN A 151 6.74 -1.52 -15.14
CA ASN A 151 7.75 -2.57 -15.23
C ASN A 151 7.89 -3.22 -16.62
N GLY A 152 7.15 -2.75 -17.62
CA GLY A 152 7.14 -3.35 -18.96
C GLY A 152 6.59 -4.79 -18.97
N LYS A 153 5.71 -5.14 -18.00
CA LYS A 153 5.14 -6.48 -17.86
C LYS A 153 3.68 -6.51 -18.28
N ASP A 154 3.26 -7.64 -18.85
CA ASP A 154 1.85 -7.94 -19.05
C ASP A 154 1.22 -8.30 -17.69
N PRO A 155 0.14 -7.61 -17.25
CA PRO A 155 -0.40 -7.80 -15.90
C PRO A 155 -1.02 -9.19 -15.70
N PHE A 156 -1.60 -9.81 -16.73
CA PHE A 156 -2.14 -11.16 -16.64
C PHE A 156 -1.01 -12.21 -16.57
N LYS A 157 -0.02 -12.11 -17.43
CA LYS A 157 1.14 -13.03 -17.41
C LYS A 157 1.95 -12.89 -16.13
N ALA A 158 1.94 -11.72 -15.53
CA ALA A 158 2.57 -11.48 -14.23
C ALA A 158 1.72 -11.97 -13.04
N GLY A 159 0.53 -12.54 -13.28
CA GLY A 159 -0.33 -13.07 -12.23
C GLY A 159 -1.05 -12.01 -11.38
N LEU A 160 -1.10 -10.76 -11.84
CA LEU A 160 -1.64 -9.64 -11.07
C LEU A 160 -3.13 -9.43 -11.27
N VAL A 161 -3.67 -9.86 -12.41
CA VAL A 161 -5.09 -9.69 -12.76
C VAL A 161 -5.65 -10.97 -13.37
N GLY A 162 -6.97 -11.11 -13.34
CA GLY A 162 -7.67 -12.21 -13.99
C GLY A 162 -7.54 -12.17 -15.51
N LYS A 163 -7.89 -13.29 -16.18
CA LYS A 163 -7.81 -13.44 -17.63
C LYS A 163 -8.65 -12.41 -18.39
N ASP A 164 -9.74 -11.96 -17.80
CA ASP A 164 -10.62 -10.93 -18.37
C ASP A 164 -10.02 -9.52 -18.29
N GLY A 165 -8.93 -9.36 -17.56
CA GLY A 165 -8.28 -8.08 -17.29
C GLY A 165 -9.15 -7.09 -16.50
N LYS A 166 -10.23 -7.54 -15.87
CA LYS A 166 -11.18 -6.70 -15.12
C LYS A 166 -11.34 -7.13 -13.68
N THR A 167 -10.88 -8.33 -13.34
CA THR A 167 -10.96 -8.88 -11.99
C THR A 167 -9.58 -9.15 -11.43
N LEU A 168 -9.49 -9.34 -10.12
CA LEU A 168 -8.32 -9.92 -9.47
C LEU A 168 -8.16 -11.39 -9.88
N PRO A 169 -6.98 -12.00 -9.68
CA PRO A 169 -6.77 -13.42 -9.92
C PRO A 169 -7.78 -14.28 -9.13
N MET A 170 -8.24 -15.34 -9.75
CA MET A 170 -9.23 -16.24 -9.14
C MET A 170 -8.58 -17.54 -8.65
N PRO A 171 -8.99 -18.09 -7.52
CA PRO A 171 -9.96 -17.52 -6.57
C PRO A 171 -9.39 -16.26 -5.87
N ARG A 172 -10.26 -15.29 -5.57
CA ARG A 172 -9.84 -14.11 -4.79
C ARG A 172 -9.37 -14.55 -3.41
N ARG A 173 -8.26 -13.97 -2.99
CA ARG A 173 -7.63 -14.31 -1.71
C ARG A 173 -8.03 -13.30 -0.62
N MET A 174 -8.22 -13.81 0.58
CA MET A 174 -8.64 -13.00 1.73
C MET A 174 -7.49 -12.18 2.34
N GLU A 175 -6.24 -12.50 2.02
CA GLU A 175 -5.06 -11.79 2.53
C GLU A 175 -5.14 -10.29 2.23
N GLY A 176 -5.52 -9.91 1.02
CA GLY A 176 -5.69 -8.51 0.65
C GLY A 176 -6.81 -7.82 1.43
N PHE A 177 -7.86 -8.54 1.80
CA PHE A 177 -8.94 -7.99 2.62
C PHE A 177 -8.48 -7.72 4.06
N VAL A 178 -7.70 -8.63 4.64
CA VAL A 178 -7.11 -8.44 5.97
C VAL A 178 -6.13 -7.26 5.97
N THR A 179 -5.31 -7.14 4.92
CA THR A 179 -4.40 -6.01 4.74
C THR A 179 -5.16 -4.68 4.71
N HIS A 180 -6.26 -4.61 3.96
CA HIS A 180 -7.10 -3.42 3.89
C HIS A 180 -7.70 -3.03 5.26
N LEU A 181 -8.25 -4.00 5.98
CA LEU A 181 -8.82 -3.72 7.30
C LEU A 181 -7.80 -3.15 8.28
N ALA A 182 -6.56 -3.65 8.23
CA ALA A 182 -5.50 -3.17 9.10
C ALA A 182 -5.02 -1.77 8.73
N ASP A 183 -4.98 -1.42 7.45
CA ASP A 183 -4.55 -0.10 6.99
C ASP A 183 -5.58 0.99 7.34
N HIS A 184 -6.86 0.68 7.30
CA HIS A 184 -7.93 1.66 7.52
C HIS A 184 -8.27 1.94 8.98
N ASP A 185 -7.54 1.38 9.93
CA ASP A 185 -7.73 1.66 11.35
C ASP A 185 -7.54 3.14 11.70
N TRP A 186 -6.60 3.83 11.05
CA TRP A 186 -6.34 5.26 11.26
C TRP A 186 -7.55 6.16 10.98
N VAL A 187 -8.47 5.75 10.11
CA VAL A 187 -9.68 6.52 9.77
C VAL A 187 -10.55 6.78 11.00
N LEU A 188 -10.53 5.87 11.96
CA LEU A 188 -11.24 6.00 13.22
C LEU A 188 -10.36 6.57 14.34
N SER A 189 -9.08 6.27 14.34
CA SER A 189 -8.15 6.68 15.39
C SER A 189 -7.89 8.19 15.41
N VAL A 190 -7.90 8.86 14.24
CA VAL A 190 -7.71 10.31 14.17
C VAL A 190 -8.89 11.09 14.78
N PRO A 191 -10.15 10.85 14.39
CA PRO A 191 -11.28 11.45 15.08
C PRO A 191 -11.28 11.15 16.60
N ALA A 192 -11.00 9.91 16.99
CA ALA A 192 -10.92 9.53 18.40
C ALA A 192 -9.86 10.35 19.16
N ALA A 193 -8.65 10.49 18.59
CA ALA A 193 -7.62 11.32 19.18
C ALA A 193 -8.03 12.78 19.33
N GLN A 194 -8.72 13.34 18.34
CA GLN A 194 -9.26 14.71 18.40
C GLN A 194 -10.34 14.90 19.48
N TRP A 195 -11.06 13.83 19.82
CA TRP A 195 -12.13 13.88 20.83
C TRP A 195 -11.64 13.63 22.25
N THR A 196 -10.47 13.01 22.40
CA THR A 196 -9.93 12.61 23.70
C THR A 196 -8.82 13.54 24.23
N VAL A 197 -8.41 14.52 23.48
CA VAL A 197 -7.46 15.58 23.84
C VAL A 197 -8.20 16.90 23.99
#